data_68bea3ce0fd5f42aefcac29b77801080
#
_entry.id   68bea3ce0fd5f42aefcac29b77801080
#
_cell.length_a   1.000
_cell.length_b   1.000
_cell.length_c   1.000
_cell.angle_alpha   90.00
_cell.angle_beta   90.00
_cell.angle_gamma   90.00
#
_symmetry.space_group_name_H-M   'P 1'
#
loop_
_entity.id
_entity.type
_entity.pdbx_description
1 polymer ?
#
loop_
_entity_poly.entity_id
_entity_poly.type
_entity_poly.pdbx_seq_one_letter_code
_entity_poly.pdbx_strand_id
1 'polypeptide(L)'
;ICACLVGSEMCIRDRFQTAQKETEMAFADSTMYIEHFVENPRHIEFQILADKYGNVIHLGERDCSIQRNHQKLIEESPSVALSDELRKKMGDAAVKAAKAAGYENAGTIEFLLEKSGNFYFMEMNTRIQVEHPVTEWVTGVDLVKEQIRIASGQKLSYTQEDIRLTGHAIECRINAENPEKGFRPSPGTITDMYLPGGKGIRIDSAIYSGYTIPPYYDSMVAKLIVWAKNRQEAIRKMQSALGEVIIEGIDTNVDYQYGIVNHPDYIEGNIDIEFIERL
;
A
#
# COMPACT_ATOMS: atom_id res chain seq x y z
N ILE A 1 -7.87 -21.59 -0.51
CA ILE A 1 -7.05 -22.63 -1.20
C ILE A 1 -6.69 -22.06 -2.57
N CYS A 2 -5.51 -21.45 -2.68
CA CYS A 2 -4.91 -21.13 -3.98
C CYS A 2 -4.34 -22.41 -4.59
N ALA A 3 -5.16 -23.23 -5.22
CA ALA A 3 -4.67 -24.29 -6.08
C ALA A 3 -4.70 -23.74 -7.51
N CYS A 4 -3.53 -23.52 -8.11
CA CYS A 4 -3.43 -23.30 -9.55
C CYS A 4 -4.12 -24.45 -10.27
N LEU A 5 -5.27 -24.17 -10.87
CA LEU A 5 -6.04 -25.11 -11.67
C LEU A 5 -5.34 -25.27 -13.04
N VAL A 6 -4.12 -25.81 -13.03
CA VAL A 6 -3.41 -26.21 -14.24
C VAL A 6 -3.63 -27.69 -14.41
N GLY A 7 -4.39 -28.09 -15.42
CA GLY A 7 -4.65 -29.50 -15.69
C GLY A 7 -5.78 -29.77 -16.68
N SER A 8 -6.06 -31.04 -16.90
CA SER A 8 -7.20 -31.46 -17.71
C SER A 8 -8.53 -31.05 -17.01
N GLU A 9 -9.60 -30.94 -17.77
CA GLU A 9 -10.96 -30.62 -17.28
C GLU A 9 -11.35 -31.56 -16.10
N MET A 10 -10.90 -32.80 -16.12
CA MET A 10 -11.12 -33.75 -15.03
C MET A 10 -10.43 -33.34 -13.74
N CYS A 11 -9.18 -32.83 -13.79
CA CYS A 11 -8.45 -32.35 -12.63
C CYS A 11 -9.12 -31.10 -12.02
N ILE A 12 -9.63 -30.20 -12.86
CA ILE A 12 -10.36 -29.01 -12.43
C ILE A 12 -11.62 -29.40 -11.65
N ARG A 13 -12.39 -30.34 -12.19
CA ARG A 13 -13.62 -30.83 -11.56
C ARG A 13 -13.35 -31.53 -10.21
N ASP A 14 -12.33 -32.39 -10.15
CA ASP A 14 -11.95 -33.10 -8.92
C ASP A 14 -11.51 -32.09 -7.84
N ARG A 15 -10.72 -31.08 -8.19
CA ARG A 15 -10.29 -30.02 -7.27
C ARG A 15 -11.47 -29.19 -6.76
N PHE A 16 -12.39 -28.82 -7.63
CA PHE A 16 -13.59 -28.09 -7.25
C PHE A 16 -14.45 -28.90 -6.26
N GLN A 17 -14.70 -30.18 -6.54
CA GLN A 17 -15.46 -31.06 -5.64
C GLN A 17 -14.76 -31.27 -4.28
N THR A 18 -13.44 -31.38 -4.28
CA THR A 18 -12.67 -31.50 -3.03
C THR A 18 -12.82 -30.21 -2.20
N ALA A 19 -12.64 -29.04 -2.82
CA ALA A 19 -12.78 -27.76 -2.14
C ALA A 19 -14.22 -27.55 -1.59
N GLN A 20 -15.27 -27.95 -2.34
CA GLN A 20 -16.64 -27.90 -1.85
C GLN A 20 -16.85 -28.72 -0.57
N LYS A 21 -16.29 -29.94 -0.52
CA LYS A 21 -16.42 -30.82 0.67
C LYS A 21 -15.68 -30.23 1.87
N GLU A 22 -14.48 -29.66 1.64
CA GLU A 22 -13.69 -29.03 2.69
C GLU A 22 -14.40 -27.79 3.27
N THR A 23 -14.96 -26.93 2.42
CA THR A 23 -15.73 -25.74 2.85
C THR A 23 -17.02 -26.13 3.57
N GLU A 24 -17.74 -27.14 3.10
CA GLU A 24 -18.94 -27.63 3.78
C GLU A 24 -18.62 -28.16 5.19
N MET A 25 -17.51 -28.92 5.34
CA MET A 25 -17.08 -29.43 6.65
C MET A 25 -16.60 -28.32 7.58
N ALA A 26 -15.90 -27.29 7.06
CA ALA A 26 -15.32 -26.24 7.86
C ALA A 26 -16.31 -25.11 8.22
N PHE A 27 -17.22 -24.76 7.30
CA PHE A 27 -18.09 -23.60 7.40
C PHE A 27 -19.58 -23.93 7.33
N ALA A 28 -19.96 -25.20 7.17
CA ALA A 28 -21.34 -25.67 6.93
C ALA A 28 -22.00 -24.99 5.70
N ASP A 29 -21.19 -24.58 4.73
CA ASP A 29 -21.61 -23.97 3.47
C ASP A 29 -20.68 -24.46 2.34
N SER A 30 -21.27 -25.06 1.32
CA SER A 30 -20.56 -25.57 0.14
C SER A 30 -20.54 -24.61 -1.05
N THR A 31 -20.97 -23.37 -0.85
CA THR A 31 -20.99 -22.36 -1.90
C THR A 31 -19.57 -22.05 -2.38
N MET A 32 -19.38 -22.15 -3.69
CA MET A 32 -18.11 -21.91 -4.36
C MET A 32 -18.28 -20.93 -5.50
N TYR A 33 -17.25 -20.15 -5.75
CA TYR A 33 -17.15 -19.33 -6.96
C TYR A 33 -15.73 -19.48 -7.56
N ILE A 34 -15.59 -19.16 -8.83
CA ILE A 34 -14.34 -19.24 -9.57
C ILE A 34 -13.99 -17.82 -10.01
N GLU A 35 -12.77 -17.40 -9.69
CA GLU A 35 -12.23 -16.11 -10.11
C GLU A 35 -11.11 -16.30 -11.13
N HIS A 36 -10.90 -15.29 -11.98
CA HIS A 36 -9.73 -15.23 -12.83
C HIS A 36 -8.49 -14.99 -11.97
N PHE A 37 -7.51 -15.90 -12.06
CA PHE A 37 -6.23 -15.72 -11.39
C PHE A 37 -5.36 -14.76 -12.20
N VAL A 38 -4.90 -13.68 -11.56
CA VAL A 38 -4.03 -12.68 -12.18
C VAL A 38 -2.59 -13.01 -11.80
N GLU A 39 -1.77 -13.37 -12.79
CA GLU A 39 -0.38 -13.79 -12.55
C GLU A 39 0.53 -12.56 -12.35
N ASN A 40 1.29 -12.57 -11.27
CA ASN A 40 2.31 -11.56 -10.93
C ASN A 40 1.83 -10.11 -11.15
N PRO A 41 0.66 -9.73 -10.61
CA PRO A 41 0.15 -8.37 -10.81
C PRO A 41 0.90 -7.36 -9.97
N ARG A 42 0.71 -6.09 -10.31
CA ARG A 42 0.94 -4.99 -9.37
C ARG A 42 -0.30 -4.71 -8.56
N HIS A 43 -0.09 -4.30 -7.32
CA HIS A 43 -1.14 -3.77 -6.47
C HIS A 43 -1.16 -2.25 -6.61
N ILE A 44 -2.14 -1.75 -7.35
CA ILE A 44 -2.34 -0.31 -7.60
C ILE A 44 -3.63 0.14 -6.94
N GLU A 45 -3.58 1.23 -6.22
CA GLU A 45 -4.75 1.75 -5.53
C GLU A 45 -4.95 3.24 -5.78
N PHE A 46 -6.20 3.70 -5.80
CA PHE A 46 -6.56 5.10 -6.04
C PHE A 46 -7.19 5.71 -4.81
N GLN A 47 -6.60 6.80 -4.31
CA GLN A 47 -7.18 7.58 -3.22
C GLN A 47 -8.42 8.32 -3.70
N ILE A 48 -9.54 8.12 -3.03
CA ILE A 48 -10.82 8.78 -3.27
C ILE A 48 -11.09 9.82 -2.19
N LEU A 49 -11.67 10.94 -2.59
CA LEU A 49 -12.40 11.87 -1.74
C LEU A 49 -13.79 12.08 -2.32
N ALA A 50 -14.80 11.99 -1.46
CA ALA A 50 -16.21 12.15 -1.84
C ALA A 50 -16.97 12.96 -0.79
N ASP A 51 -17.87 13.85 -1.22
CA ASP A 51 -18.74 14.60 -0.32
C ASP A 51 -20.22 14.17 -0.48
N LYS A 52 -21.04 14.55 0.48
CA LYS A 52 -22.47 14.25 0.49
C LYS A 52 -23.26 14.92 -0.65
N TYR A 53 -22.64 15.79 -1.43
CA TYR A 53 -23.27 16.50 -2.54
C TYR A 53 -23.05 15.80 -3.88
N GLY A 54 -22.41 14.62 -3.87
CA GLY A 54 -22.15 13.82 -5.05
C GLY A 54 -20.85 14.19 -5.80
N ASN A 55 -20.04 15.08 -5.25
CA ASN A 55 -18.71 15.34 -5.79
C ASN A 55 -17.77 14.18 -5.38
N VAL A 56 -17.13 13.56 -6.34
CA VAL A 56 -16.17 12.47 -6.13
C VAL A 56 -14.97 12.71 -7.02
N ILE A 57 -13.79 12.73 -6.43
CA ILE A 57 -12.51 12.87 -7.13
C ILE A 57 -11.54 11.79 -6.70
N HIS A 58 -10.53 11.52 -7.54
CA HIS A 58 -9.36 10.73 -7.15
C HIS A 58 -8.12 11.61 -7.03
N LEU A 59 -7.22 11.27 -6.13
CA LEU A 59 -5.97 11.99 -5.88
C LEU A 59 -4.75 11.28 -6.48
N GLY A 60 -4.95 10.53 -7.56
CA GLY A 60 -3.91 9.69 -8.14
C GLY A 60 -3.76 8.35 -7.43
N GLU A 61 -2.79 7.60 -7.91
CA GLU A 61 -2.53 6.24 -7.46
C GLU A 61 -1.34 6.15 -6.50
N ARG A 62 -1.33 5.03 -5.77
CA ARG A 62 -0.18 4.48 -5.06
C ARG A 62 0.14 3.10 -5.63
N ASP A 63 1.41 2.76 -5.71
CA ASP A 63 1.89 1.41 -5.98
C ASP A 63 2.27 0.75 -4.66
N CYS A 64 1.54 -0.30 -4.30
CA CYS A 64 1.70 -1.05 -3.06
C CYS A 64 2.14 -2.50 -3.32
N SER A 65 2.88 -2.73 -4.41
CA SER A 65 3.29 -4.07 -4.82
C SER A 65 4.34 -4.69 -3.91
N ILE A 66 5.14 -3.86 -3.20
CA ILE A 66 6.12 -4.39 -2.25
C ILE A 66 5.42 -4.77 -0.95
N GLN A 67 5.13 -6.06 -0.83
CA GLN A 67 4.39 -6.60 0.31
C GLN A 67 4.89 -7.99 0.68
N ARG A 68 4.74 -8.36 1.95
CA ARG A 68 5.05 -9.67 2.49
C ARG A 68 3.82 -10.25 3.17
N ASN A 69 3.42 -11.47 2.82
CA ASN A 69 2.20 -12.09 3.34
C ASN A 69 0.98 -11.16 3.24
N HIS A 70 0.83 -10.46 2.11
CA HIS A 70 -0.23 -9.46 1.85
C HIS A 70 -0.19 -8.23 2.78
N GLN A 71 0.90 -8.00 3.49
CA GLN A 71 1.14 -6.78 4.26
C GLN A 71 2.09 -5.87 3.48
N LYS A 72 1.64 -4.66 3.20
CA LYS A 72 2.42 -3.64 2.48
C LYS A 72 3.66 -3.27 3.31
N LEU A 73 4.82 -3.15 2.66
CA LEU A 73 6.11 -2.80 3.28
C LEU A 73 6.65 -1.48 2.76
N ILE A 74 6.56 -1.28 1.43
CA ILE A 74 6.97 -0.04 0.76
C ILE A 74 5.85 0.36 -0.19
N GLU A 75 5.48 1.62 -0.13
CA GLU A 75 4.50 2.24 -1.01
C GLU A 75 5.12 3.44 -1.72
N GLU A 76 4.76 3.64 -2.98
CA GLU A 76 5.22 4.79 -3.74
C GLU A 76 4.09 5.47 -4.55
N SER A 77 4.23 6.75 -4.80
CA SER A 77 3.34 7.54 -5.65
C SER A 77 4.15 8.58 -6.44
N PRO A 78 3.85 8.73 -7.76
CA PRO A 78 3.00 7.89 -8.59
C PRO A 78 3.66 6.54 -8.94
N SER A 79 2.88 5.57 -9.44
CA SER A 79 3.42 4.29 -9.94
C SER A 79 4.16 4.48 -11.25
N VAL A 80 5.33 3.82 -11.37
CA VAL A 80 6.09 3.77 -12.63
C VAL A 80 5.44 2.89 -13.71
N ALA A 81 4.46 2.07 -13.32
CA ALA A 81 3.76 1.18 -14.23
C ALA A 81 2.64 1.87 -15.02
N LEU A 82 2.21 3.06 -14.60
CA LEU A 82 1.08 3.75 -15.21
C LEU A 82 1.53 4.86 -16.17
N SER A 83 1.12 4.74 -17.44
CA SER A 83 1.08 5.89 -18.35
C SER A 83 -0.03 6.85 -17.92
N ASP A 84 0.03 8.09 -18.39
CA ASP A 84 -1.02 9.08 -18.10
C ASP A 84 -2.41 8.63 -18.57
N GLU A 85 -2.46 7.92 -19.71
CA GLU A 85 -3.71 7.35 -20.24
C GLU A 85 -4.26 6.26 -19.33
N LEU A 86 -3.40 5.32 -18.89
CA LEU A 86 -3.81 4.23 -18.01
C LEU A 86 -4.21 4.78 -16.64
N ARG A 87 -3.46 5.74 -16.10
CA ARG A 87 -3.80 6.45 -14.83
C ARG A 87 -5.17 7.07 -14.91
N LYS A 88 -5.46 7.77 -16.02
CA LYS A 88 -6.79 8.37 -16.23
C LYS A 88 -7.88 7.30 -16.27
N LYS A 89 -7.68 6.22 -17.04
CA LYS A 89 -8.66 5.13 -17.18
C LYS A 89 -8.97 4.45 -15.85
N MET A 90 -7.94 4.16 -15.06
CA MET A 90 -8.08 3.54 -13.73
C MET A 90 -8.72 4.52 -12.74
N GLY A 91 -8.30 5.79 -12.74
CA GLY A 91 -8.88 6.84 -11.90
C GLY A 91 -10.36 7.08 -12.18
N ASP A 92 -10.75 7.14 -13.46
CA ASP A 92 -12.16 7.24 -13.87
C ASP A 92 -12.98 6.03 -13.38
N ALA A 93 -12.40 4.81 -13.45
CA ALA A 93 -13.02 3.60 -12.93
C ALA A 93 -13.20 3.65 -11.40
N ALA A 94 -12.19 4.13 -10.66
CA ALA A 94 -12.25 4.29 -9.22
C ALA A 94 -13.34 5.31 -8.81
N VAL A 95 -13.41 6.47 -9.48
CA VAL A 95 -14.46 7.47 -9.25
C VAL A 95 -15.85 6.89 -9.55
N LYS A 96 -15.98 6.13 -10.64
CA LYS A 96 -17.24 5.48 -11.01
C LYS A 96 -17.69 4.47 -9.96
N ALA A 97 -16.77 3.65 -9.43
CA ALA A 97 -17.07 2.68 -8.38
C ALA A 97 -17.53 3.39 -7.09
N ALA A 98 -16.80 4.42 -6.64
CA ALA A 98 -17.16 5.19 -5.45
C ALA A 98 -18.53 5.90 -5.58
N LYS A 99 -18.82 6.47 -6.76
CA LYS A 99 -20.14 7.05 -7.06
C LYS A 99 -21.26 6.03 -7.03
N ALA A 100 -21.05 4.85 -7.61
CA ALA A 100 -22.03 3.78 -7.64
C ALA A 100 -22.35 3.25 -6.23
N ALA A 101 -21.35 3.25 -5.33
CA ALA A 101 -21.50 2.89 -3.92
C ALA A 101 -22.15 4.00 -3.07
N GLY A 102 -22.34 5.20 -3.61
CA GLY A 102 -22.79 6.36 -2.83
C GLY A 102 -21.81 6.74 -1.71
N TYR A 103 -20.52 6.55 -1.97
CA TYR A 103 -19.48 6.72 -0.95
C TYR A 103 -19.29 8.17 -0.55
N GLU A 104 -19.00 8.39 0.74
CA GLU A 104 -18.70 9.69 1.32
C GLU A 104 -17.41 9.60 2.17
N ASN A 105 -16.61 10.64 2.17
CA ASN A 105 -15.35 10.84 2.87
C ASN A 105 -14.13 10.25 2.10
N ALA A 106 -13.00 10.04 2.81
CA ALA A 106 -11.78 9.47 2.23
C ALA A 106 -11.86 7.95 2.19
N GLY A 107 -11.58 7.36 1.03
CA GLY A 107 -11.52 5.92 0.83
C GLY A 107 -10.53 5.58 -0.28
N THR A 108 -10.32 4.31 -0.50
CA THR A 108 -9.36 3.82 -1.50
C THR A 108 -9.98 2.70 -2.31
N ILE A 109 -9.81 2.74 -3.63
CA ILE A 109 -10.17 1.66 -4.55
C ILE A 109 -8.89 0.94 -4.93
N GLU A 110 -8.84 -0.35 -4.68
CA GLU A 110 -7.68 -1.22 -4.96
C GLU A 110 -7.90 -2.03 -6.24
N PHE A 111 -6.82 -2.15 -7.03
CA PHE A 111 -6.81 -2.89 -8.29
C PHE A 111 -5.59 -3.81 -8.38
N LEU A 112 -5.76 -4.93 -9.09
CA LEU A 112 -4.67 -5.72 -9.62
C LEU A 112 -4.40 -5.29 -11.06
N LEU A 113 -3.15 -4.94 -11.35
CA LEU A 113 -2.71 -4.50 -12.68
C LEU A 113 -1.76 -5.53 -13.29
N GLU A 114 -2.14 -6.06 -14.45
CA GLU A 114 -1.28 -6.93 -15.26
C GLU A 114 -0.22 -6.15 -16.05
N LYS A 115 0.84 -6.83 -16.43
CA LYS A 115 1.87 -6.29 -17.36
C LYS A 115 1.29 -5.90 -18.73
N SER A 116 0.17 -6.50 -19.12
CA SER A 116 -0.58 -6.17 -20.36
C SER A 116 -1.28 -4.80 -20.30
N GLY A 117 -1.43 -4.20 -19.10
CA GLY A 117 -2.21 -3.00 -18.86
C GLY A 117 -3.69 -3.28 -18.55
N ASN A 118 -4.11 -4.55 -18.52
CA ASN A 118 -5.42 -4.91 -17.99
C ASN A 118 -5.42 -4.72 -16.47
N PHE A 119 -6.53 -4.25 -15.90
CA PHE A 119 -6.67 -4.08 -14.47
C PHE A 119 -8.03 -4.58 -14.00
N TYR A 120 -8.05 -5.08 -12.78
CA TYR A 120 -9.21 -5.69 -12.15
C TYR A 120 -9.46 -5.05 -10.80
N PHE A 121 -10.72 -4.72 -10.52
CA PHE A 121 -11.14 -4.26 -9.20
C PHE A 121 -10.93 -5.38 -8.18
N MET A 122 -10.33 -5.05 -7.06
CA MET A 122 -10.13 -5.99 -5.95
C MET A 122 -11.08 -5.66 -4.80
N GLU A 123 -10.94 -4.48 -4.21
CA GLU A 123 -11.78 -4.06 -3.09
C GLU A 123 -11.85 -2.53 -2.94
N MET A 124 -12.73 -2.08 -2.05
CA MET A 124 -12.76 -0.71 -1.58
C MET A 124 -12.51 -0.66 -0.08
N ASN A 125 -11.49 0.08 0.33
CA ASN A 125 -11.25 0.40 1.73
C ASN A 125 -11.98 1.70 2.10
N THR A 126 -13.00 1.58 2.95
CA THR A 126 -13.87 2.69 3.36
C THR A 126 -13.31 3.44 4.58
N ARG A 127 -12.04 3.76 4.54
CA ARG A 127 -11.26 4.44 5.58
C ARG A 127 -10.01 5.07 4.99
N ILE A 128 -9.35 5.93 5.76
CA ILE A 128 -7.98 6.33 5.44
C ILE A 128 -7.03 5.14 5.63
N GLN A 129 -6.00 5.05 4.80
CA GLN A 129 -4.99 3.98 4.87
C GLN A 129 -3.67 4.50 5.43
N VAL A 130 -2.80 3.59 5.86
CA VAL A 130 -1.48 3.88 6.44
C VAL A 130 -0.64 4.72 5.48
N GLU A 131 -0.67 4.37 4.21
CA GLU A 131 0.13 4.90 3.09
C GLU A 131 -0.41 6.21 2.48
N HIS A 132 -1.42 6.83 3.11
CA HIS A 132 -1.93 8.14 2.64
C HIS A 132 -0.87 9.25 2.52
N PRO A 133 0.23 9.26 3.32
CA PRO A 133 1.23 10.31 3.25
C PRO A 133 1.91 10.45 1.89
N VAL A 134 2.12 9.38 1.13
CA VAL A 134 2.73 9.50 -0.21
C VAL A 134 1.81 10.27 -1.16
N THR A 135 0.49 10.09 -1.05
CA THR A 135 -0.50 10.87 -1.81
C THR A 135 -0.49 12.34 -1.37
N GLU A 136 -0.44 12.62 -0.07
CA GLU A 136 -0.35 14.00 0.45
C GLU A 136 0.87 14.72 -0.09
N TRP A 137 2.02 14.04 -0.13
CA TRP A 137 3.27 14.64 -0.62
C TRP A 137 3.26 14.97 -2.11
N VAL A 138 2.68 14.13 -2.95
CA VAL A 138 2.66 14.36 -4.40
C VAL A 138 1.53 15.29 -4.85
N THR A 139 0.44 15.41 -4.07
CA THR A 139 -0.72 16.26 -4.42
C THR A 139 -0.75 17.58 -3.67
N GLY A 140 -0.12 17.66 -2.50
CA GLY A 140 -0.26 18.79 -1.58
C GLY A 140 -1.59 18.83 -0.83
N VAL A 141 -2.43 17.80 -0.92
CA VAL A 141 -3.72 17.71 -0.24
C VAL A 141 -3.54 17.08 1.14
N ASP A 142 -4.00 17.76 2.18
CA ASP A 142 -4.07 17.23 3.55
C ASP A 142 -5.35 16.40 3.69
N LEU A 143 -5.20 15.08 3.60
CA LEU A 143 -6.31 14.12 3.60
C LEU A 143 -7.07 14.09 4.92
N VAL A 144 -6.38 14.17 6.04
CA VAL A 144 -7.03 14.16 7.37
C VAL A 144 -7.85 15.45 7.56
N LYS A 145 -7.35 16.58 7.11
CA LYS A 145 -8.08 17.83 7.14
C LYS A 145 -9.32 17.78 6.25
N GLU A 146 -9.21 17.22 5.04
CA GLU A 146 -10.37 17.04 4.15
C GLU A 146 -11.39 16.07 4.75
N GLN A 147 -10.98 14.97 5.40
CA GLN A 147 -11.90 14.09 6.13
C GLN A 147 -12.74 14.86 7.17
N ILE A 148 -12.10 15.72 7.97
CA ILE A 148 -12.77 16.52 9.00
C ILE A 148 -13.74 17.53 8.35
N ARG A 149 -13.32 18.18 7.25
CA ARG A 149 -14.16 19.13 6.50
C ARG A 149 -15.41 18.46 5.93
N ILE A 150 -15.23 17.31 5.27
CA ILE A 150 -16.34 16.54 4.69
C ILE A 150 -17.28 16.08 5.80
N ALA A 151 -16.76 15.52 6.88
CA ALA A 151 -17.55 15.06 8.03
C ALA A 151 -18.32 16.22 8.71
N SER A 152 -17.80 17.45 8.64
CA SER A 152 -18.54 18.65 9.10
C SER A 152 -19.61 19.13 8.12
N GLY A 153 -19.82 18.42 7.01
CA GLY A 153 -20.84 18.69 6.00
C GLY A 153 -20.42 19.73 4.96
N GLN A 154 -19.13 20.05 4.83
CA GLN A 154 -18.63 20.93 3.79
C GLN A 154 -18.47 20.19 2.46
N LYS A 155 -18.51 20.93 1.36
CA LYS A 155 -18.15 20.40 0.03
C LYS A 155 -16.66 20.14 -0.05
N LEU A 156 -16.24 19.27 -0.97
CA LEU A 156 -14.84 19.10 -1.33
C LEU A 156 -14.19 20.46 -1.62
N SER A 157 -12.95 20.64 -1.15
CA SER A 157 -12.15 21.85 -1.39
C SER A 157 -11.54 21.89 -2.80
N TYR A 158 -11.58 20.75 -3.50
CA TYR A 158 -10.89 20.54 -4.77
C TYR A 158 -11.84 19.96 -5.81
N THR A 159 -11.60 20.28 -7.07
CA THR A 159 -12.15 19.59 -8.25
C THR A 159 -11.10 18.60 -8.79
N GLN A 160 -11.47 17.75 -9.74
CA GLN A 160 -10.51 16.81 -10.34
C GLN A 160 -9.40 17.56 -11.11
N GLU A 161 -9.71 18.70 -11.69
CA GLU A 161 -8.78 19.53 -12.46
C GLU A 161 -7.74 20.22 -11.56
N ASP A 162 -7.99 20.36 -10.26
CA ASP A 162 -7.04 20.95 -9.32
C ASP A 162 -5.94 19.96 -8.92
N ILE A 163 -6.20 18.67 -9.07
CA ILE A 163 -5.26 17.62 -8.64
C ILE A 163 -4.10 17.49 -9.63
N ARG A 164 -2.89 17.68 -9.13
CA ARG A 164 -1.63 17.53 -9.86
C ARG A 164 -0.69 16.65 -9.07
N LEU A 165 -0.14 15.65 -9.73
CA LEU A 165 0.94 14.85 -9.14
C LEU A 165 2.27 15.53 -9.40
N THR A 166 2.99 15.89 -8.34
CA THR A 166 4.26 16.62 -8.43
C THR A 166 5.36 15.87 -7.68
N GLY A 167 6.42 15.51 -8.41
CA GLY A 167 7.53 14.75 -7.84
C GLY A 167 7.18 13.27 -7.63
N HIS A 168 7.86 12.68 -6.66
CA HIS A 168 7.70 11.26 -6.31
C HIS A 168 7.90 11.07 -4.81
N ALA A 169 7.01 10.33 -4.17
CA ALA A 169 7.09 10.00 -2.76
C ALA A 169 7.21 8.49 -2.57
N ILE A 170 7.98 8.09 -1.56
CA ILE A 170 8.15 6.70 -1.13
C ILE A 170 7.93 6.65 0.38
N GLU A 171 7.17 5.69 0.85
CA GLU A 171 6.98 5.37 2.27
C GLU A 171 7.58 3.98 2.56
N CYS A 172 8.33 3.85 3.66
CA CYS A 172 8.76 2.57 4.22
C CYS A 172 8.13 2.41 5.59
N ARG A 173 7.45 1.29 5.82
CA ARG A 173 6.91 0.93 7.14
C ARG A 173 8.01 0.36 8.01
N ILE A 174 8.30 1.02 9.12
CA ILE A 174 9.27 0.54 10.10
C ILE A 174 8.54 -0.28 11.15
N ASN A 175 8.85 -1.57 11.17
CA ASN A 175 8.24 -2.54 12.05
C ASN A 175 9.25 -3.04 13.10
N ALA A 176 8.80 -3.22 14.34
CA ALA A 176 9.55 -3.89 15.40
C ALA A 176 9.52 -5.41 15.17
N GLU A 177 10.29 -5.88 14.20
CA GLU A 177 10.35 -7.27 13.73
C GLU A 177 11.79 -7.64 13.39
N ASN A 178 12.12 -8.93 13.55
CA ASN A 178 13.42 -9.46 13.15
C ASN A 178 13.31 -10.23 11.82
N PRO A 179 13.75 -9.66 10.69
CA PRO A 179 13.72 -10.33 9.37
C PRO A 179 14.50 -11.65 9.33
N GLU A 180 15.65 -11.73 10.01
CA GLU A 180 16.49 -12.95 10.04
C GLU A 180 15.83 -14.10 10.81
N LYS A 181 14.86 -13.79 11.68
CA LYS A 181 14.06 -14.77 12.44
C LYS A 181 12.65 -14.92 11.89
N GLY A 182 12.47 -14.77 10.58
CA GLY A 182 11.19 -14.91 9.91
C GLY A 182 10.19 -13.82 10.25
N PHE A 183 10.67 -12.59 10.49
CA PHE A 183 9.85 -11.42 10.87
C PHE A 183 9.09 -11.60 12.19
N ARG A 184 9.70 -12.31 13.11
CA ARG A 184 9.15 -12.44 14.46
C ARG A 184 9.07 -11.06 15.11
N PRO A 185 7.92 -10.68 15.71
CA PRO A 185 7.79 -9.44 16.47
C PRO A 185 8.85 -9.30 17.56
N SER A 186 9.38 -8.09 17.72
CA SER A 186 10.41 -7.74 18.70
C SER A 186 9.89 -6.68 19.68
N PRO A 187 8.97 -7.04 20.61
CA PRO A 187 8.57 -6.13 21.66
C PRO A 187 9.74 -5.90 22.61
N GLY A 188 9.82 -4.72 23.22
CA GLY A 188 10.91 -4.37 24.12
C GLY A 188 11.01 -2.86 24.35
N THR A 189 12.03 -2.45 25.08
CA THR A 189 12.29 -1.04 25.38
C THR A 189 13.35 -0.48 24.45
N ILE A 190 13.01 0.61 23.75
CA ILE A 190 13.95 1.37 22.92
C ILE A 190 14.94 2.06 23.85
N THR A 191 16.22 1.69 23.78
CA THR A 191 17.28 2.25 24.63
C THR A 191 17.84 3.54 24.07
N ASP A 192 18.02 3.60 22.74
CA ASP A 192 18.44 4.82 22.04
C ASP A 192 17.75 4.90 20.66
N MET A 193 17.58 6.14 20.18
CA MET A 193 16.90 6.36 18.91
C MET A 193 17.37 7.65 18.22
N TYR A 194 17.66 7.54 16.93
CA TYR A 194 17.83 8.68 16.05
C TYR A 194 16.98 8.48 14.80
N LEU A 195 16.20 9.49 14.46
CA LEU A 195 15.36 9.51 13.24
C LEU A 195 15.83 10.65 12.32
N PRO A 196 16.04 10.39 11.02
CA PRO A 196 16.51 11.38 10.07
C PRO A 196 15.48 12.50 9.88
N GLY A 197 15.96 13.64 9.41
CA GLY A 197 15.13 14.80 9.11
C GLY A 197 15.66 15.59 7.93
N GLY A 198 14.98 16.69 7.61
CA GLY A 198 15.40 17.60 6.55
C GLY A 198 14.37 17.72 5.43
N LYS A 199 14.76 18.43 4.35
CA LYS A 199 13.84 18.74 3.25
C LYS A 199 13.36 17.49 2.51
N GLY A 200 12.05 17.25 2.54
CA GLY A 200 11.42 16.12 1.86
C GLY A 200 11.60 14.80 2.61
N ILE A 201 11.78 14.85 3.94
CA ILE A 201 11.69 13.71 4.85
C ILE A 201 10.57 14.02 5.84
N ARG A 202 9.66 13.05 6.03
CA ARG A 202 8.60 13.05 7.03
C ARG A 202 8.65 11.73 7.78
N ILE A 203 8.47 11.80 9.10
CA ILE A 203 8.35 10.62 9.94
C ILE A 203 7.07 10.75 10.75
N ASP A 204 6.20 9.74 10.60
CA ASP A 204 5.01 9.61 11.41
C ASP A 204 5.27 8.49 12.42
N SER A 205 5.39 8.83 13.69
CA SER A 205 5.74 7.89 14.75
C SER A 205 5.25 8.36 16.12
N ALA A 206 5.09 7.41 17.04
CA ALA A 206 4.78 7.67 18.44
C ALA A 206 5.89 7.18 19.39
N ILE A 207 6.99 6.60 18.88
CA ILE A 207 8.09 6.06 19.69
C ILE A 207 9.12 7.15 20.04
N TYR A 208 9.83 6.90 21.13
CA TYR A 208 10.92 7.75 21.64
C TYR A 208 11.89 6.91 22.49
N SER A 209 13.09 7.41 22.77
CA SER A 209 14.04 6.71 23.65
C SER A 209 13.42 6.49 25.02
N GLY A 210 13.41 5.23 25.49
CA GLY A 210 12.73 4.79 26.71
C GLY A 210 11.31 4.28 26.49
N TYR A 211 10.73 4.40 25.28
CA TYR A 211 9.42 3.82 24.99
C TYR A 211 9.48 2.29 24.99
N THR A 212 8.50 1.65 25.64
CA THR A 212 8.36 0.19 25.63
C THR A 212 7.27 -0.23 24.67
N ILE A 213 7.65 -0.98 23.62
CA ILE A 213 6.72 -1.54 22.64
C ILE A 213 6.02 -2.75 23.26
N PRO A 214 4.69 -2.70 23.42
CA PRO A 214 3.94 -3.80 24.01
C PRO A 214 3.74 -4.94 23.00
N PRO A 215 3.61 -6.20 23.46
CA PRO A 215 3.43 -7.36 22.56
C PRO A 215 1.99 -7.56 22.07
N TYR A 216 1.07 -6.62 22.32
CA TYR A 216 -0.37 -6.79 22.13
C TYR A 216 -0.92 -6.11 20.87
N TYR A 217 -0.11 -5.29 20.20
CA TYR A 217 -0.50 -4.51 19.04
C TYR A 217 0.34 -4.87 17.83
N ASP A 218 -0.02 -4.28 16.67
CA ASP A 218 0.77 -4.39 15.45
C ASP A 218 2.22 -3.92 15.68
N SER A 219 3.15 -4.53 14.95
CA SER A 219 4.59 -4.29 15.07
C SER A 219 5.04 -2.96 14.46
N MET A 220 4.19 -2.27 13.67
CA MET A 220 4.55 -1.02 13.02
C MET A 220 4.75 0.09 14.05
N VAL A 221 5.96 0.66 14.08
CA VAL A 221 6.35 1.69 15.06
C VAL A 221 6.59 3.06 14.44
N ALA A 222 6.86 3.10 13.15
CA ALA A 222 7.04 4.35 12.41
C ALA A 222 6.76 4.15 10.92
N LYS A 223 6.49 5.28 10.25
CA LYS A 223 6.53 5.41 8.80
C LYS A 223 7.62 6.41 8.45
N LEU A 224 8.54 6.02 7.60
CA LEU A 224 9.55 6.90 7.02
C LEU A 224 9.10 7.23 5.60
N ILE A 225 8.80 8.49 5.35
CA ILE A 225 8.31 8.98 4.06
C ILE A 225 9.32 9.98 3.49
N VAL A 226 9.66 9.80 2.21
CA VAL A 226 10.50 10.77 1.49
C VAL A 226 9.77 11.29 0.26
N TRP A 227 10.12 12.52 -0.13
CA TRP A 227 9.69 13.13 -1.37
C TRP A 227 10.86 13.78 -2.10
N ALA A 228 10.89 13.66 -3.43
CA ALA A 228 11.85 14.32 -4.30
C ALA A 228 11.19 14.68 -5.65
N LYS A 229 11.94 15.35 -6.53
CA LYS A 229 11.43 15.81 -7.83
C LYS A 229 11.11 14.67 -8.79
N ASN A 230 11.75 13.53 -8.62
CA ASN A 230 11.58 12.34 -9.44
C ASN A 230 11.91 11.08 -8.61
N ARG A 231 11.56 9.90 -9.15
CA ARG A 231 11.73 8.61 -8.48
C ARG A 231 13.19 8.32 -8.11
N GLN A 232 14.14 8.57 -9.01
CA GLN A 232 15.55 8.28 -8.73
C GLN A 232 16.10 9.11 -7.56
N GLU A 233 15.70 10.38 -7.47
CA GLU A 233 16.06 11.22 -6.33
C GLU A 233 15.35 10.77 -5.05
N ALA A 234 14.08 10.32 -5.14
CA ALA A 234 13.35 9.79 -4.00
C ALA A 234 13.99 8.50 -3.47
N ILE A 235 14.37 7.57 -4.36
CA ILE A 235 15.10 6.34 -3.98
C ILE A 235 16.41 6.68 -3.26
N ARG A 236 17.25 7.55 -3.82
CA ARG A 236 18.52 7.95 -3.17
C ARG A 236 18.27 8.61 -1.80
N LYS A 237 17.22 9.41 -1.69
CA LYS A 237 16.84 10.02 -0.42
C LYS A 237 16.37 8.97 0.60
N MET A 238 15.59 7.97 0.16
CA MET A 238 15.16 6.87 1.04
C MET A 238 16.35 6.03 1.49
N GLN A 239 17.28 5.72 0.59
CA GLN A 239 18.54 5.03 0.93
C GLN A 239 19.34 5.79 2.01
N SER A 240 19.51 7.11 1.83
CA SER A 240 20.18 7.96 2.84
C SER A 240 19.41 7.97 4.15
N ALA A 241 18.09 8.20 4.09
CA ALA A 241 17.27 8.29 5.29
C ALA A 241 17.21 6.97 6.08
N LEU A 242 17.05 5.82 5.41
CA LEU A 242 17.10 4.50 6.08
C LEU A 242 18.49 4.25 6.72
N GLY A 243 19.57 4.65 6.04
CA GLY A 243 20.93 4.52 6.57
C GLY A 243 21.21 5.41 7.80
N GLU A 244 20.39 6.41 8.05
CA GLU A 244 20.49 7.29 9.21
C GLU A 244 19.58 6.87 10.38
N VAL A 245 18.59 5.96 10.15
CA VAL A 245 17.69 5.50 11.22
C VAL A 245 18.47 4.65 12.22
N ILE A 246 18.43 5.03 13.49
CA ILE A 246 18.95 4.24 14.60
C ILE A 246 17.81 3.96 15.57
N ILE A 247 17.54 2.70 15.86
CA ILE A 247 16.59 2.26 16.88
C ILE A 247 17.25 1.08 17.60
N GLU A 248 17.68 1.31 18.84
CA GLU A 248 18.37 0.30 19.65
C GLU A 248 17.46 -0.26 20.76
N GLY A 249 17.77 -1.47 21.22
CA GLY A 249 17.01 -2.17 22.28
C GLY A 249 15.93 -3.11 21.75
N ILE A 250 15.61 -3.04 20.46
CA ILE A 250 14.69 -3.93 19.74
C ILE A 250 15.23 -4.27 18.36
N ASP A 251 14.76 -5.35 17.77
CA ASP A 251 14.98 -5.64 16.35
C ASP A 251 13.98 -4.85 15.50
N THR A 252 14.40 -4.35 14.33
CA THR A 252 13.54 -3.69 13.36
C THR A 252 13.80 -4.20 11.93
N ASN A 253 12.89 -3.91 11.02
CA ASN A 253 13.04 -4.24 9.60
C ASN A 253 13.80 -3.17 8.78
N VAL A 254 14.49 -2.21 9.41
CA VAL A 254 15.16 -1.09 8.72
C VAL A 254 16.19 -1.58 7.71
N ASP A 255 17.07 -2.49 8.10
CA ASP A 255 18.11 -3.04 7.21
C ASP A 255 17.50 -3.82 6.04
N TYR A 256 16.40 -4.52 6.28
CA TYR A 256 15.66 -5.22 5.24
C TYR A 256 15.03 -4.25 4.23
N GLN A 257 14.42 -3.16 4.70
CA GLN A 257 13.92 -2.08 3.85
C GLN A 257 15.06 -1.44 3.05
N TYR A 258 16.22 -1.21 3.68
CA TYR A 258 17.42 -0.70 3.01
C TYR A 258 17.88 -1.64 1.89
N GLY A 259 17.86 -2.96 2.12
CA GLY A 259 18.16 -3.97 1.10
C GLY A 259 17.21 -3.87 -0.10
N ILE A 260 15.91 -3.74 0.15
CA ILE A 260 14.88 -3.61 -0.91
C ILE A 260 15.12 -2.36 -1.77
N VAL A 261 15.29 -1.19 -1.16
CA VAL A 261 15.45 0.07 -1.93
C VAL A 261 16.79 0.17 -2.68
N ASN A 262 17.74 -0.71 -2.37
CA ASN A 262 19.00 -0.87 -3.10
C ASN A 262 18.96 -1.99 -4.15
N HIS A 263 17.90 -2.80 -4.19
CA HIS A 263 17.79 -3.90 -5.13
C HIS A 263 17.65 -3.37 -6.57
N PRO A 264 18.40 -3.92 -7.57
CA PRO A 264 18.34 -3.44 -8.95
C PRO A 264 16.92 -3.43 -9.52
N ASP A 265 16.15 -4.50 -9.34
CA ASP A 265 14.77 -4.58 -9.85
C ASP A 265 13.85 -3.53 -9.22
N TYR A 266 14.01 -3.21 -7.91
CA TYR A 266 13.28 -2.10 -7.30
C TYR A 266 13.66 -0.76 -7.93
N ILE A 267 14.96 -0.51 -8.12
CA ILE A 267 15.47 0.72 -8.75
C ILE A 267 14.94 0.87 -10.17
N GLU A 268 14.93 -0.20 -10.95
CA GLU A 268 14.41 -0.25 -12.32
C GLU A 268 12.88 -0.25 -12.39
N GLY A 269 12.20 -0.53 -11.28
CA GLY A 269 10.75 -0.62 -11.22
C GLY A 269 10.19 -1.98 -11.69
N ASN A 270 11.00 -3.03 -11.73
CA ASN A 270 10.61 -4.40 -12.09
C ASN A 270 10.04 -5.14 -10.87
N ILE A 271 8.95 -4.63 -10.32
CA ILE A 271 8.31 -5.15 -9.12
C ILE A 271 6.89 -5.64 -9.40
N ASP A 272 6.44 -6.57 -8.59
CA ASP A 272 5.08 -7.09 -8.52
C ASP A 272 4.82 -7.62 -7.09
N ILE A 273 3.64 -8.17 -6.81
CA ILE A 273 3.27 -8.62 -5.46
C ILE A 273 4.11 -9.80 -4.95
N GLU A 274 4.78 -10.55 -5.83
CA GLU A 274 5.66 -11.67 -5.48
C GLU A 274 7.14 -11.27 -5.38
N PHE A 275 7.45 -9.97 -5.53
CA PHE A 275 8.83 -9.48 -5.54
C PHE A 275 9.61 -9.93 -4.30
N ILE A 276 9.02 -9.83 -3.11
CA ILE A 276 9.66 -10.18 -1.83
C ILE A 276 9.95 -11.68 -1.72
N GLU A 277 9.13 -12.53 -2.33
CA GLU A 277 9.31 -13.99 -2.30
C GLU A 277 10.48 -14.45 -3.18
N ARG A 278 10.96 -13.57 -4.07
CA ARG A 278 12.09 -13.84 -4.97
C ARG A 278 13.42 -13.29 -4.45
N LEU A 279 13.43 -12.53 -3.33
CA LEU A 279 14.63 -12.06 -2.66
C LEU A 279 15.23 -13.13 -1.76
#